data_15cba46db21754dccf5a60b5d22a37a2
#
_entry.id   15cba46db21754dccf5a60b5d22a37a2
#
_cell.length_a   1.000
_cell.length_b   1.000
_cell.length_c   1.000
_cell.angle_alpha   90.00
_cell.angle_beta   90.00
_cell.angle_gamma   90.00
#
_symmetry.space_group_name_H-M   'P 1'
#
loop_
_entity.id
_entity.type
_entity.pdbx_description
1 polymer ?
#
loop_
_entity_poly.entity_id
_entity_poly.type
_entity_poly.pdbx_seq_one_letter_code
_entity_poly.pdbx_strand_id
1 'polypeptide(L)'
;MSPESCSSILWRSWEHKEAAAEALKLTSKDMLKNKLIDKIIKEPLGGAHFDRKATYENVKNEILLAFNSSRNLDSKVRIDKRREKFISMGRVLE
;
A
#
# COMPACT_ATOMS: atom_id res chain seq x y z
N MET A 1 9.59 -9.35 0.50
CA MET A 1 9.81 -10.82 0.42
C MET A 1 9.05 -11.37 -0.78
N SER A 2 9.68 -12.22 -1.58
CA SER A 2 9.00 -12.88 -2.70
C SER A 2 8.17 -14.08 -2.22
N PRO A 3 7.12 -14.48 -2.99
CA PRO A 3 6.37 -15.69 -2.67
C PRO A 3 7.23 -16.94 -2.58
N GLU A 4 8.23 -17.07 -3.45
CA GLU A 4 9.17 -18.19 -3.45
C GLU A 4 10.00 -18.23 -2.17
N SER A 5 10.53 -17.08 -1.73
CA SER A 5 11.27 -16.97 -0.47
C SER A 5 10.41 -17.29 0.74
N CYS A 6 9.18 -16.80 0.74
CA CYS A 6 8.20 -17.08 1.80
C CYS A 6 7.90 -18.58 1.87
N SER A 7 7.66 -19.21 0.72
CA SER A 7 7.42 -20.65 0.63
C SER A 7 8.60 -21.44 1.17
N SER A 8 9.82 -21.07 0.81
CA SER A 8 11.05 -21.72 1.29
C SER A 8 11.19 -21.63 2.81
N ILE A 9 10.87 -20.47 3.40
CA ILE A 9 10.99 -20.27 4.85
C ILE A 9 9.92 -21.07 5.62
N LEU A 10 8.67 -21.03 5.17
CA LEU A 10 7.54 -21.64 5.90
C LEU A 10 7.40 -23.13 5.64
N TRP A 11 7.60 -23.58 4.40
CA TRP A 11 7.39 -24.99 4.00
C TRP A 11 8.64 -25.70 3.52
N ARG A 12 9.78 -25.02 3.49
CA ARG A 12 11.07 -25.57 3.01
C ARG A 12 11.03 -26.08 1.56
N SER A 13 10.12 -25.51 0.76
CA SER A 13 9.91 -25.90 -0.63
C SER A 13 9.29 -24.74 -1.41
N TRP A 14 9.53 -24.66 -2.71
CA TRP A 14 8.88 -23.70 -3.60
C TRP A 14 7.48 -24.13 -4.06
N GLU A 15 7.11 -25.35 -3.77
CA GLU A 15 5.81 -25.91 -4.19
C GLU A 15 4.61 -25.14 -3.63
N HIS A 16 4.77 -24.41 -2.53
CA HIS A 16 3.74 -23.64 -1.86
C HIS A 16 3.78 -22.14 -2.20
N LYS A 17 4.49 -21.75 -3.27
CA LYS A 17 4.63 -20.33 -3.65
C LYS A 17 3.31 -19.60 -3.88
N GLU A 18 2.31 -20.28 -4.42
CA GLU A 18 0.98 -19.71 -4.65
C GLU A 18 0.24 -19.45 -3.34
N ALA A 19 0.26 -20.39 -2.42
CA ALA A 19 -0.28 -20.22 -1.07
C ALA A 19 0.46 -19.11 -0.32
N ALA A 20 1.77 -19.02 -0.48
CA ALA A 20 2.58 -17.95 0.11
C ALA A 20 2.21 -16.58 -0.47
N ALA A 21 2.02 -16.49 -1.80
CA ALA A 21 1.61 -15.26 -2.46
C ALA A 21 0.26 -14.77 -1.95
N GLU A 22 -0.69 -15.66 -1.78
CA GLU A 22 -2.01 -15.35 -1.24
C GLU A 22 -1.94 -14.91 0.22
N ALA A 23 -1.13 -15.57 1.03
CA ALA A 23 -0.95 -15.24 2.45
C ALA A 23 -0.26 -13.89 2.68
N LEU A 24 0.65 -13.50 1.79
CA LEU A 24 1.37 -12.23 1.89
C LEU A 24 0.48 -11.00 1.66
N LYS A 25 -0.61 -11.14 0.92
CA LYS A 25 -1.59 -10.07 0.69
C LYS A 25 -0.96 -8.76 0.21
N LEU A 26 -0.17 -8.86 -0.87
CA LEU A 26 0.60 -7.73 -1.41
C LEU A 26 -0.15 -6.90 -2.46
N THR A 27 -1.39 -7.24 -2.78
CA THR A 27 -2.19 -6.45 -3.73
C THR A 27 -2.60 -5.11 -3.11
N SER A 28 -2.86 -4.10 -3.95
CA SER A 28 -3.31 -2.79 -3.48
C SER A 28 -4.60 -2.87 -2.66
N LYS A 29 -5.52 -3.74 -3.07
CA LYS A 29 -6.78 -3.94 -2.34
C LYS A 29 -6.55 -4.52 -0.94
N ASP A 30 -5.68 -5.52 -0.82
CA ASP A 30 -5.33 -6.10 0.47
C ASP A 30 -4.61 -5.10 1.36
N MET A 31 -3.68 -4.33 0.80
CA MET A 31 -2.96 -3.29 1.52
C MET A 31 -3.90 -2.21 2.05
N LEU A 32 -4.89 -1.79 1.26
CA LEU A 32 -5.89 -0.82 1.70
C LEU A 32 -6.78 -1.40 2.80
N LYS A 33 -7.22 -2.63 2.64
CA LYS A 33 -8.03 -3.35 3.64
C LYS A 33 -7.32 -3.47 4.98
N ASN A 34 -6.01 -3.74 4.93
CA ASN A 34 -5.17 -3.85 6.14
C ASN A 34 -4.70 -2.49 6.67
N LYS A 35 -5.13 -1.38 6.07
CA LYS A 35 -4.80 -0.01 6.49
C LYS A 35 -3.30 0.30 6.44
N LEU A 36 -2.58 -0.34 5.55
CA LEU A 36 -1.14 -0.11 5.35
C LEU A 36 -0.85 0.97 4.32
N ILE A 37 -1.83 1.30 3.49
CA ILE A 37 -1.77 2.40 2.52
C ILE A 37 -3.01 3.29 2.69
N ASP A 38 -2.93 4.51 2.20
CA ASP A 38 -4.01 5.49 2.36
C ASP A 38 -4.99 5.45 1.20
N LYS A 39 -4.50 5.17 -0.01
CA LYS A 39 -5.31 5.23 -1.23
C LYS A 39 -4.73 4.39 -2.35
N ILE A 40 -5.58 3.96 -3.26
CA ILE A 40 -5.19 3.26 -4.49
C ILE A 40 -5.28 4.23 -5.65
N ILE A 41 -4.19 4.38 -6.41
CA ILE A 41 -4.16 5.14 -7.65
C ILE A 41 -4.34 4.14 -8.78
N LYS A 42 -5.40 4.33 -9.56
CA LYS A 42 -5.71 3.43 -10.67
C LYS A 42 -4.69 3.58 -11.80
N GLU A 43 -4.14 2.45 -12.23
CA GLU A 43 -3.28 2.41 -13.41
C GLU A 43 -4.10 2.50 -14.69
N PRO A 44 -3.51 3.13 -15.76
CA PRO A 44 -4.11 3.07 -17.09
C PRO A 44 -4.19 1.64 -17.61
N LEU A 45 -5.06 1.42 -18.58
CA LEU A 45 -5.15 0.12 -19.27
C LEU A 45 -3.79 -0.23 -19.90
N GLY A 46 -3.26 -1.40 -19.60
CA GLY A 46 -1.94 -1.85 -20.02
C GLY A 46 -0.80 -1.54 -19.06
N GLY A 47 -1.07 -0.85 -17.94
CA GLY A 47 -0.10 -0.52 -16.89
C GLY A 47 0.49 0.88 -17.00
N ALA A 48 1.22 1.28 -15.97
CA ALA A 48 1.79 2.62 -15.85
C ALA A 48 2.76 3.00 -16.98
N HIS A 49 3.53 2.03 -17.45
CA HIS A 49 4.51 2.23 -18.53
C HIS A 49 3.89 2.33 -19.92
N PHE A 50 2.66 1.88 -20.09
CA PHE A 50 1.95 1.89 -21.36
C PHE A 50 1.37 3.28 -21.69
N ASP A 51 0.88 3.99 -20.67
CA ASP A 51 0.38 5.37 -20.79
C ASP A 51 0.96 6.22 -19.67
N ARG A 52 2.18 6.70 -19.87
CA ARG A 52 2.91 7.49 -18.87
C ARG A 52 2.20 8.80 -18.56
N LYS A 53 1.62 9.45 -19.56
CA LYS A 53 0.96 10.75 -19.40
C LYS A 53 -0.26 10.62 -18.48
N ALA A 54 -1.12 9.63 -18.71
CA ALA A 54 -2.27 9.35 -17.84
C ALA A 54 -1.83 9.00 -16.42
N THR A 55 -0.76 8.22 -16.27
CA THR A 55 -0.19 7.87 -14.98
C THR A 55 0.29 9.11 -14.22
N TYR A 56 1.02 9.99 -14.87
CA TYR A 56 1.51 11.24 -14.25
C TYR A 56 0.36 12.13 -13.80
N GLU A 57 -0.70 12.26 -14.60
CA GLU A 57 -1.89 13.02 -14.22
C GLU A 57 -2.60 12.41 -13.01
N ASN A 58 -2.80 11.10 -12.99
CA ASN A 58 -3.44 10.42 -11.88
C ASN A 58 -2.66 10.58 -10.58
N VAL A 59 -1.33 10.40 -10.62
CA VAL A 59 -0.45 10.58 -9.46
C VAL A 59 -0.44 12.03 -9.01
N LYS A 60 -0.33 12.98 -9.94
CA LYS A 60 -0.37 14.42 -9.65
C LYS A 60 -1.65 14.80 -8.92
N ASN A 61 -2.79 14.37 -9.42
CA ASN A 61 -4.09 14.68 -8.81
C ASN A 61 -4.18 14.16 -7.38
N GLU A 62 -3.70 12.94 -7.12
CA GLU A 62 -3.70 12.36 -5.78
C GLU A 62 -2.74 13.08 -4.82
N ILE A 63 -1.57 13.47 -5.30
CA ILE A 63 -0.61 14.26 -4.50
C ILE A 63 -1.21 15.61 -4.13
N LEU A 64 -1.86 16.29 -5.08
CA LEU A 64 -2.50 17.59 -4.83
C LEU A 64 -3.66 17.47 -3.82
N LEU A 65 -4.47 16.42 -3.93
CA LEU A 65 -5.56 16.17 -2.97
C LEU A 65 -5.00 15.92 -1.55
N ALA A 66 -3.96 15.09 -1.43
CA ALA A 66 -3.31 14.80 -0.16
C ALA A 66 -2.66 16.06 0.44
N PHE A 67 -1.99 16.86 -0.37
CA PHE A 67 -1.38 18.12 0.05
C PHE A 67 -2.43 19.12 0.53
N ASN A 68 -3.53 19.31 -0.20
CA ASN A 68 -4.61 20.22 0.18
C ASN A 68 -5.30 19.80 1.48
N SER A 69 -5.45 18.50 1.70
CA SER A 69 -5.94 17.96 2.98
C SER A 69 -5.01 18.28 4.15
N SER A 70 -3.71 18.12 3.95
CA SER A 70 -2.70 18.26 5.00
C SER A 70 -2.41 19.71 5.34
N ARG A 71 -2.37 20.61 4.36
CA ARG A 71 -1.95 22.01 4.57
C ARG A 71 -2.92 22.79 5.45
N ASN A 72 -4.18 22.39 5.54
CA ASN A 72 -5.20 23.04 6.38
C ASN A 72 -5.13 22.58 7.83
N LEU A 73 -4.31 21.59 8.13
CA LEU A 73 -4.10 21.11 9.49
C LEU A 73 -2.97 21.89 10.17
N ASP A 74 -3.15 22.20 11.45
CA ASP A 74 -2.06 22.70 12.28
C ASP A 74 -0.93 21.65 12.31
N SER A 75 0.32 22.10 12.34
CA SER A 75 1.49 21.22 12.29
C SER A 75 1.50 20.19 13.41
N LYS A 76 1.07 20.56 14.62
CA LYS A 76 0.94 19.64 15.75
C LYS A 76 -0.08 18.52 15.46
N VAL A 77 -1.25 18.89 14.96
CA VAL A 77 -2.33 17.96 14.61
C VAL A 77 -1.86 16.99 13.51
N ARG A 78 -1.18 17.51 12.51
CA ARG A 78 -0.65 16.71 11.39
C ARG A 78 0.39 15.68 11.87
N ILE A 79 1.30 16.09 12.75
CA ILE A 79 2.32 15.22 13.35
C ILE A 79 1.66 14.13 14.20
N ASP A 80 0.69 14.51 15.04
CA ASP A 80 -0.02 13.60 15.93
C ASP A 80 -0.82 12.56 15.14
N LYS A 81 -1.51 12.96 14.07
CA LYS A 81 -2.23 12.05 13.18
C LYS A 81 -1.30 11.06 12.48
N ARG A 82 -0.14 11.52 12.01
CA ARG A 82 0.86 10.65 11.41
C ARG A 82 1.39 9.62 12.40
N ARG A 83 1.71 10.05 13.60
CA ARG A 83 2.20 9.16 14.67
C ARG A 83 1.15 8.10 15.02
N GLU A 84 -0.08 8.50 15.25
CA GLU A 84 -1.19 7.60 15.56
C GLU A 84 -1.43 6.58 14.46
N LYS A 85 -1.38 7.00 13.20
CA LYS A 85 -1.49 6.12 12.05
C LYS A 85 -0.46 4.99 12.08
N PHE A 86 0.81 5.30 12.29
CA PHE A 86 1.87 4.29 12.34
C PHE A 86 1.81 3.42 13.61
N ILE A 87 1.45 4.00 14.73
CA ILE A 87 1.27 3.23 15.99
C ILE A 87 0.13 2.22 15.86
N SER A 88 -0.92 2.56 15.13
CA SER A 88 -2.08 1.67 14.94
C SER A 88 -1.82 0.50 13.98
N MET A 89 -0.76 0.57 13.17
CA MET A 89 -0.39 -0.52 12.27
C MET A 89 0.16 -1.72 13.04
N GLY A 90 -0.17 -2.92 12.55
CA GLY A 90 0.38 -4.16 13.10
C GLY A 90 -0.19 -4.59 14.45
N ARG A 91 -1.31 -4.04 14.88
CA ARG A 91 -1.98 -4.50 16.09
C ARG A 91 -2.53 -5.91 15.88
N VAL A 92 -2.12 -6.82 16.74
CA VAL A 92 -2.67 -8.18 16.78
C VAL A 92 -3.92 -8.15 17.67
N LEU A 93 -5.03 -8.60 17.10
CA LEU A 93 -6.26 -8.82 17.87
C LEU A 93 -6.11 -10.15 18.60
N GLU A 94 -5.97 -10.07 19.90
CA GLU A 94 -5.99 -11.24 20.75
C GLU A 94 -7.44 -11.68 21.03
#